data_a2dbbf9f5034f00c535bfaf0c12a5a73
#
_entry.id   a2dbbf9f5034f00c535bfaf0c12a5a73
#
_cell.length_a   1.000
_cell.length_b   1.000
_cell.length_c   1.000
_cell.angle_alpha   90.00
_cell.angle_beta   90.00
_cell.angle_gamma   90.00
#
_symmetry.space_group_name_H-M   'P 1'
#
loop_
_entity.id
_entity.type
_entity.pdbx_description
1 polymer ?
#
loop_
_entity_poly.entity_id
_entity_poly.type
_entity_poly.pdbx_seq_one_letter_code
_entity_poly.pdbx_strand_id
1 'polypeptide(L)'
;MRDKEKIDKVLCLKIFIPFSLAYFLSVLLGSANSIMSPILIETFALSPTDLGFMSSVYLVAFGIAQFPIGVLLDLYGGRETLIPLLTFAVMGTLIFAVSESYAMLVLSKIFLGIGMAGCLMAAFKTYSQWMPAKKLPLIYSFHSLAGGIGGMVATRPLAYAFEIIQWRHICIFLAILTFMTLVLLYFLVPKSNLNNKKVSTPEIINSFQSMFHFCLESRFWMVAPIIITSQGVMFSYLYLWVGPWMRDVA
;
A
#
# COMPACT_ATOMS: atom_id res chain seq x y z
N MET A 1 20.80 -9.39 -24.58
CA MET A 1 21.02 -9.14 -23.14
C MET A 1 21.95 -7.95 -23.03
N ARG A 2 21.39 -6.74 -22.89
CA ARG A 2 22.19 -5.50 -22.75
C ARG A 2 22.85 -5.48 -21.38
N ASP A 3 24.11 -5.02 -21.34
CA ASP A 3 24.92 -4.77 -20.14
C ASP A 3 24.12 -4.03 -19.04
N LYS A 4 23.48 -4.76 -18.14
CA LYS A 4 22.87 -4.22 -16.92
C LYS A 4 23.92 -3.89 -15.85
N GLU A 5 25.20 -3.94 -16.17
CA GLU A 5 26.28 -3.76 -15.19
C GLU A 5 26.61 -2.30 -14.83
N LYS A 6 26.24 -1.34 -15.68
CA LYS A 6 26.46 0.09 -15.40
C LYS A 6 25.13 0.86 -15.41
N ILE A 7 24.26 0.57 -14.48
CA ILE A 7 23.13 1.47 -14.27
C ILE A 7 23.64 2.68 -13.49
N ASP A 8 23.36 3.86 -14.04
CA ASP A 8 23.66 5.14 -13.42
C ASP A 8 23.05 5.16 -11.99
N LYS A 9 23.89 5.46 -10.99
CA LYS A 9 23.45 5.58 -9.58
C LYS A 9 22.27 6.54 -9.43
N VAL A 10 22.24 7.57 -10.26
CA VAL A 10 21.16 8.58 -10.31
C VAL A 10 19.83 7.94 -10.74
N LEU A 11 19.85 7.06 -11.75
CA LEU A 11 18.64 6.36 -12.19
C LEU A 11 18.11 5.40 -11.12
N CYS A 12 18.99 4.67 -10.43
CA CYS A 12 18.62 3.83 -9.31
C CYS A 12 17.92 4.64 -8.21
N LEU A 13 18.45 5.80 -7.87
CA LEU A 13 17.90 6.68 -6.84
C LEU A 13 16.54 7.26 -7.27
N LYS A 14 16.42 7.70 -8.53
CA LYS A 14 15.18 8.22 -9.12
C LYS A 14 14.02 7.20 -9.10
N ILE A 15 14.34 5.92 -9.21
CA ILE A 15 13.35 4.85 -9.12
C ILE A 15 13.09 4.47 -7.66
N PHE A 16 14.15 4.33 -6.85
CA PHE A 16 14.05 3.83 -5.49
C PHE A 16 13.28 4.77 -4.56
N ILE A 17 13.57 6.08 -4.60
CA ILE A 17 12.98 7.06 -3.67
C ILE A 17 11.44 7.11 -3.77
N PRO A 18 10.82 7.31 -4.95
CA PRO A 18 9.36 7.41 -5.03
C PRO A 18 8.64 6.12 -4.60
N PHE A 19 9.17 4.95 -4.98
CA PHE A 19 8.58 3.69 -4.58
C PHE A 19 8.73 3.42 -3.08
N SER A 20 9.89 3.72 -2.50
CA SER A 20 10.12 3.56 -1.07
C SER A 20 9.25 4.52 -0.24
N LEU A 21 9.06 5.75 -0.72
CA LEU A 21 8.16 6.70 -0.09
C LEU A 21 6.69 6.26 -0.18
N ALA A 22 6.26 5.70 -1.32
CA ALA A 22 4.92 5.14 -1.47
C ALA A 22 4.68 3.97 -0.50
N TYR A 23 5.67 3.09 -0.33
CA TYR A 23 5.56 1.97 0.59
C TYR A 23 5.61 2.41 2.06
N PHE A 24 6.46 3.38 2.40
CA PHE A 24 6.46 4.04 3.70
C PHE A 24 5.07 4.57 4.07
N LEU A 25 4.44 5.32 3.16
CA LEU A 25 3.10 5.88 3.35
C LEU A 25 2.03 4.79 3.42
N SER A 26 2.16 3.72 2.64
CA SER A 26 1.24 2.59 2.68
C SER A 26 1.20 1.95 4.07
N VAL A 27 2.36 1.68 4.66
CA VAL A 27 2.45 1.09 6.00
C VAL A 27 2.02 2.09 7.07
N LEU A 28 2.41 3.36 6.95
CA LEU A 28 2.03 4.41 7.88
C LEU A 28 0.50 4.59 7.93
N LEU A 29 -0.15 4.78 6.77
CA LEU A 29 -1.59 4.99 6.68
C LEU A 29 -2.39 3.75 7.08
N GLY A 30 -1.88 2.55 6.77
CA GLY A 30 -2.47 1.29 7.23
C GLY A 30 -2.46 1.16 8.75
N SER A 31 -1.32 1.47 9.39
CA SER A 31 -1.14 1.36 10.85
C SER A 31 -1.75 2.51 11.64
N ALA A 32 -1.93 3.70 11.03
CA ALA A 32 -2.47 4.88 11.70
C ALA A 32 -3.88 4.66 12.29
N ASN A 33 -4.62 3.68 11.74
CA ASN A 33 -5.98 3.39 12.17
C ASN A 33 -6.08 3.01 13.66
N SER A 34 -5.16 2.20 14.16
CA SER A 34 -5.14 1.79 15.57
C SER A 34 -4.87 2.96 16.53
N ILE A 35 -4.04 3.92 16.13
CA ILE A 35 -3.72 5.12 16.93
C ILE A 35 -4.88 6.12 16.89
N MET A 36 -5.61 6.20 15.77
CA MET A 36 -6.75 7.11 15.63
C MET A 36 -8.03 6.59 16.28
N SER A 37 -8.09 5.30 16.64
CA SER A 37 -9.29 4.68 17.19
C SER A 37 -9.93 5.44 18.34
N PRO A 38 -9.20 5.91 19.39
CA PRO A 38 -9.82 6.66 20.49
C PRO A 38 -10.45 7.99 20.01
N ILE A 39 -9.76 8.70 19.11
CA ILE A 39 -10.22 9.98 18.56
C ILE A 39 -11.51 9.78 17.74
N LEU A 40 -11.57 8.70 16.93
CA LEU A 40 -12.72 8.39 16.11
C LEU A 40 -13.93 7.94 16.96
N ILE A 41 -13.70 7.16 18.01
CA ILE A 41 -14.74 6.79 18.99
C ILE A 41 -15.37 8.04 19.57
N GLU A 42 -14.57 8.98 20.05
CA GLU A 42 -15.04 10.20 20.69
C GLU A 42 -15.75 11.12 19.69
N THR A 43 -15.17 11.30 18.49
CA THR A 43 -15.66 12.24 17.48
C THR A 43 -16.99 11.78 16.84
N PHE A 44 -17.13 10.49 16.58
CA PHE A 44 -18.25 9.91 15.83
C PHE A 44 -19.14 8.98 16.67
N ALA A 45 -18.90 8.86 17.98
CA ALA A 45 -19.60 7.96 18.90
C ALA A 45 -19.62 6.50 18.39
N LEU A 46 -18.47 6.02 17.88
CA LEU A 46 -18.37 4.70 17.27
C LEU A 46 -18.31 3.59 18.32
N SER A 47 -18.99 2.48 18.04
CA SER A 47 -18.84 1.26 18.80
C SER A 47 -17.52 0.52 18.42
N PRO A 48 -17.02 -0.39 19.26
CA PRO A 48 -15.90 -1.27 18.90
C PRO A 48 -16.17 -2.09 17.63
N THR A 49 -17.44 -2.45 17.38
CA THR A 49 -17.88 -3.17 16.17
C THR A 49 -17.71 -2.30 14.92
N ASP A 50 -18.05 -1.01 15.00
CA ASP A 50 -17.91 -0.08 13.88
C ASP A 50 -16.43 0.10 13.48
N LEU A 51 -15.55 0.21 14.47
CA LEU A 51 -14.10 0.28 14.25
C LEU A 51 -13.55 -1.00 13.60
N GLY A 52 -14.00 -2.16 14.11
CA GLY A 52 -13.63 -3.46 13.54
C GLY A 52 -14.10 -3.59 12.10
N PHE A 53 -15.35 -3.19 11.80
CA PHE A 53 -15.88 -3.19 10.43
C PHE A 53 -15.09 -2.25 9.50
N MET A 54 -14.83 -1.02 9.92
CA MET A 54 -14.07 -0.04 9.14
C MET A 54 -12.65 -0.55 8.82
N SER A 55 -11.98 -1.18 9.79
CA SER A 55 -10.65 -1.77 9.60
C SER A 55 -10.70 -2.98 8.66
N SER A 56 -11.73 -3.81 8.78
CA SER A 56 -11.96 -4.96 7.92
C SER A 56 -12.21 -4.55 6.47
N VAL A 57 -13.00 -3.49 6.25
CA VAL A 57 -13.27 -2.93 4.91
C VAL A 57 -11.98 -2.50 4.22
N TYR A 58 -11.06 -1.86 4.95
CA TYR A 58 -9.73 -1.51 4.41
C TYR A 58 -8.96 -2.75 3.96
N LEU A 59 -8.86 -3.78 4.82
CA LEU A 59 -8.13 -5.00 4.51
C LEU A 59 -8.76 -5.80 3.36
N VAL A 60 -10.09 -5.87 3.32
CA VAL A 60 -10.84 -6.54 2.24
C VAL A 60 -10.61 -5.81 0.91
N ALA A 61 -10.75 -4.48 0.89
CA ALA A 61 -10.51 -3.68 -0.31
C ALA A 61 -9.05 -3.83 -0.79
N PHE A 62 -8.09 -3.79 0.14
CA PHE A 62 -6.67 -4.03 -0.12
C PHE A 62 -6.43 -5.42 -0.72
N GLY A 63 -7.00 -6.46 -0.12
CA GLY A 63 -6.84 -7.85 -0.58
C GLY A 63 -7.47 -8.11 -1.95
N ILE A 64 -8.71 -7.65 -2.16
CA ILE A 64 -9.40 -7.80 -3.45
C ILE A 64 -8.65 -7.05 -4.57
N ALA A 65 -8.15 -5.86 -4.28
CA ALA A 65 -7.41 -5.06 -5.26
C ALA A 65 -6.09 -5.74 -5.71
N GLN A 66 -5.49 -6.58 -4.89
CA GLN A 66 -4.24 -7.27 -5.25
C GLN A 66 -4.37 -8.18 -6.48
N PHE A 67 -5.54 -8.79 -6.68
CA PHE A 67 -5.78 -9.66 -7.82
C PHE A 67 -5.65 -8.91 -9.16
N PRO A 68 -6.43 -7.85 -9.45
CA PRO A 68 -6.26 -7.10 -10.69
C PRO A 68 -4.91 -6.39 -10.77
N ILE A 69 -4.35 -5.93 -9.65
CA ILE A 69 -3.04 -5.26 -9.63
C ILE A 69 -1.93 -6.18 -10.14
N GLY A 70 -1.94 -7.47 -9.79
CA GLY A 70 -0.96 -8.43 -10.32
C GLY A 70 -0.95 -8.48 -11.84
N VAL A 71 -2.12 -8.58 -12.45
CA VAL A 71 -2.30 -8.57 -13.92
C VAL A 71 -1.86 -7.22 -14.52
N LEU A 72 -2.27 -6.10 -13.92
CA LEU A 72 -1.90 -4.77 -14.41
C LEU A 72 -0.38 -4.54 -14.36
N LEU A 73 0.29 -5.04 -13.32
CA LEU A 73 1.74 -4.96 -13.19
C LEU A 73 2.47 -5.76 -14.28
N ASP A 74 1.92 -6.89 -14.70
CA ASP A 74 2.50 -7.70 -15.77
C ASP A 74 2.30 -7.06 -17.15
N LEU A 75 1.16 -6.44 -17.37
CA LEU A 75 0.80 -5.82 -18.65
C LEU A 75 1.42 -4.42 -18.83
N TYR A 76 1.34 -3.58 -17.81
CA TYR A 76 1.70 -2.15 -17.92
C TYR A 76 2.99 -1.78 -17.18
N GLY A 77 3.40 -2.59 -16.19
CA GLY A 77 4.57 -2.30 -15.34
C GLY A 77 4.20 -1.50 -14.09
N GLY A 78 5.23 -1.34 -13.21
CA GLY A 78 4.98 -0.82 -11.86
C GLY A 78 4.59 0.65 -11.81
N ARG A 79 5.20 1.51 -12.63
CA ARG A 79 4.91 2.95 -12.66
C ARG A 79 3.47 3.23 -13.11
N GLU A 80 3.10 2.68 -14.24
CA GLU A 80 1.81 2.88 -14.87
C GLU A 80 0.65 2.34 -14.03
N THR A 81 0.90 1.28 -13.27
CA THR A 81 -0.07 0.70 -12.34
C THR A 81 -0.16 1.48 -11.03
N LEU A 82 0.96 1.97 -10.49
CA LEU A 82 0.96 2.61 -9.19
C LEU A 82 0.42 4.06 -9.23
N ILE A 83 0.56 4.78 -10.33
CA ILE A 83 0.04 6.15 -10.48
C ILE A 83 -1.47 6.23 -10.23
N PRO A 84 -2.33 5.49 -10.94
CA PRO A 84 -3.77 5.51 -10.66
C PRO A 84 -4.11 5.03 -9.25
N LEU A 85 -3.39 4.04 -8.73
CA LEU A 85 -3.61 3.56 -7.36
C LEU A 85 -3.31 4.65 -6.33
N LEU A 86 -2.20 5.38 -6.44
CA LEU A 86 -1.91 6.50 -5.55
C LEU A 86 -2.94 7.63 -5.68
N THR A 87 -3.57 7.81 -6.84
CA THR A 87 -4.69 8.75 -6.98
C THR A 87 -5.87 8.33 -6.10
N PHE A 88 -6.23 7.04 -6.09
CA PHE A 88 -7.23 6.52 -5.15
C PHE A 88 -6.81 6.74 -3.69
N ALA A 89 -5.54 6.53 -3.36
CA ALA A 89 -5.04 6.76 -2.01
C ALA A 89 -5.14 8.22 -1.57
N VAL A 90 -4.80 9.17 -2.45
CA VAL A 90 -4.97 10.62 -2.17
C VAL A 90 -6.44 10.95 -1.94
N MET A 91 -7.33 10.47 -2.83
CA MET A 91 -8.78 10.68 -2.66
C MET A 91 -9.27 10.09 -1.35
N GLY A 92 -8.87 8.86 -1.02
CA GLY A 92 -9.24 8.20 0.23
C GLY A 92 -8.78 8.99 1.46
N THR A 93 -7.54 9.47 1.47
CA THR A 93 -7.00 10.26 2.58
C THR A 93 -7.71 11.62 2.72
N LEU A 94 -8.06 12.27 1.61
CA LEU A 94 -8.83 13.52 1.61
C LEU A 94 -10.26 13.31 2.10
N ILE A 95 -10.97 12.27 1.60
CA ILE A 95 -12.32 11.92 2.08
C ILE A 95 -12.27 11.65 3.58
N PHE A 96 -11.24 10.95 4.07
CA PHE A 96 -11.06 10.71 5.49
C PHE A 96 -10.91 12.01 6.29
N ALA A 97 -10.07 12.94 5.81
CA ALA A 97 -9.80 14.22 6.47
C ALA A 97 -11.04 15.12 6.60
N VAL A 98 -11.94 15.10 5.60
CA VAL A 98 -13.16 15.91 5.57
C VAL A 98 -14.41 15.15 6.03
N SER A 99 -14.25 13.93 6.54
CA SER A 99 -15.39 13.09 6.94
C SER A 99 -16.19 13.72 8.08
N GLU A 100 -17.52 13.70 7.92
CA GLU A 100 -18.51 14.15 8.90
C GLU A 100 -19.46 13.01 9.33
N SER A 101 -19.34 11.85 8.67
CA SER A 101 -20.18 10.68 8.95
C SER A 101 -19.39 9.39 8.90
N TYR A 102 -19.89 8.36 9.60
CA TYR A 102 -19.33 7.01 9.57
C TYR A 102 -19.25 6.44 8.14
N ALA A 103 -20.27 6.68 7.31
CA ALA A 103 -20.29 6.21 5.94
C ALA A 103 -19.12 6.80 5.10
N MET A 104 -18.79 8.07 5.32
CA MET A 104 -17.62 8.70 4.67
C MET A 104 -16.31 8.08 5.15
N LEU A 105 -16.19 7.75 6.44
CA LEU A 105 -15.03 7.05 6.98
C LEU A 105 -14.86 5.68 6.30
N VAL A 106 -15.93 4.89 6.20
CA VAL A 106 -15.91 3.58 5.53
C VAL A 106 -15.55 3.72 4.05
N LEU A 107 -16.14 4.68 3.34
CA LEU A 107 -15.82 4.95 1.94
C LEU A 107 -14.33 5.30 1.76
N SER A 108 -13.80 6.15 2.63
CA SER A 108 -12.38 6.52 2.60
C SER A 108 -11.47 5.30 2.75
N LYS A 109 -11.85 4.32 3.59
CA LYS A 109 -11.09 3.08 3.80
C LYS A 109 -11.06 2.18 2.58
N ILE A 110 -12.15 2.15 1.79
CA ILE A 110 -12.18 1.45 0.51
C ILE A 110 -11.16 2.06 -0.44
N PHE A 111 -11.18 3.39 -0.61
CA PHE A 111 -10.26 4.09 -1.49
C PHE A 111 -8.80 3.93 -1.05
N LEU A 112 -8.54 4.02 0.26
CA LEU A 112 -7.20 3.80 0.83
C LEU A 112 -6.72 2.36 0.62
N GLY A 113 -7.59 1.38 0.87
CA GLY A 113 -7.27 -0.04 0.68
C GLY A 113 -6.86 -0.33 -0.76
N ILE A 114 -7.67 0.10 -1.74
CA ILE A 114 -7.36 -0.05 -3.16
C ILE A 114 -6.07 0.70 -3.51
N GLY A 115 -5.95 1.95 -3.08
CA GLY A 115 -4.85 2.84 -3.44
C GLY A 115 -3.48 2.38 -2.95
N MET A 116 -3.43 1.74 -1.78
CA MET A 116 -2.18 1.30 -1.15
C MET A 116 -1.79 -0.16 -1.48
N ALA A 117 -2.71 -0.94 -2.06
CA ALA A 117 -2.50 -2.37 -2.30
C ALA A 117 -1.33 -2.71 -3.23
N GLY A 118 -0.98 -1.80 -4.15
CA GLY A 118 0.07 -2.04 -5.15
C GLY A 118 1.48 -1.60 -4.77
N CYS A 119 1.68 -0.88 -3.66
CA CYS A 119 2.94 -0.19 -3.36
C CYS A 119 4.15 -1.13 -3.31
N LEU A 120 4.06 -2.27 -2.63
CA LEU A 120 5.14 -3.25 -2.52
C LEU A 120 5.40 -3.97 -3.84
N MET A 121 4.34 -4.49 -4.46
CA MET A 121 4.47 -5.30 -5.69
C MET A 121 4.96 -4.47 -6.87
N ALA A 122 4.45 -3.24 -7.03
CA ALA A 122 4.88 -2.33 -8.09
C ALA A 122 6.36 -1.97 -7.97
N ALA A 123 6.84 -1.76 -6.74
CA ALA A 123 8.25 -1.52 -6.47
C ALA A 123 9.11 -2.73 -6.88
N PHE A 124 8.78 -3.92 -6.41
CA PHE A 124 9.55 -5.14 -6.69
C PHE A 124 9.57 -5.46 -8.18
N LYS A 125 8.43 -5.31 -8.87
CA LYS A 125 8.35 -5.45 -10.33
C LYS A 125 9.26 -4.47 -11.04
N THR A 126 9.23 -3.18 -10.65
CA THR A 126 10.07 -2.14 -11.28
C THR A 126 11.54 -2.38 -10.98
N TYR A 127 11.90 -2.73 -9.76
CA TYR A 127 13.31 -3.02 -9.43
C TYR A 127 13.85 -4.21 -10.20
N SER A 128 13.08 -5.28 -10.38
CA SER A 128 13.50 -6.45 -11.17
C SER A 128 13.70 -6.12 -12.66
N GLN A 129 13.00 -5.12 -13.19
CA GLN A 129 13.14 -4.66 -14.57
C GLN A 129 14.35 -3.76 -14.80
N TRP A 130 14.61 -2.85 -13.84
CA TRP A 130 15.58 -1.76 -14.01
C TRP A 130 16.89 -1.96 -13.25
N MET A 131 16.92 -2.80 -12.22
CA MET A 131 18.09 -2.97 -11.35
C MET A 131 18.86 -4.26 -11.67
N PRO A 132 20.20 -4.29 -11.43
CA PRO A 132 20.99 -5.51 -11.61
C PRO A 132 20.56 -6.61 -10.64
N ALA A 133 20.42 -7.85 -11.12
CA ALA A 133 19.98 -8.99 -10.32
C ALA A 133 20.79 -9.17 -9.02
N LYS A 134 22.10 -8.97 -9.09
CA LYS A 134 23.01 -9.08 -7.92
C LYS A 134 22.70 -8.09 -6.79
N LYS A 135 22.08 -6.93 -7.10
CA LYS A 135 21.75 -5.89 -6.11
C LYS A 135 20.31 -5.96 -5.63
N LEU A 136 19.46 -6.75 -6.26
CA LEU A 136 18.03 -6.84 -5.91
C LEU A 136 17.79 -7.20 -4.44
N PRO A 137 18.47 -8.20 -3.82
CA PRO A 137 18.23 -8.51 -2.41
C PRO A 137 18.46 -7.31 -1.49
N LEU A 138 19.55 -6.57 -1.72
CA LEU A 138 19.89 -5.38 -0.94
C LEU A 138 18.84 -4.26 -1.13
N ILE A 139 18.40 -4.04 -2.38
CA ILE A 139 17.40 -3.02 -2.71
C ILE A 139 16.06 -3.37 -2.07
N TYR A 140 15.64 -4.64 -2.11
CA TYR A 140 14.42 -5.11 -1.45
C TYR A 140 14.50 -4.94 0.07
N SER A 141 15.66 -5.20 0.68
CA SER A 141 15.85 -4.99 2.13
C SER A 141 15.71 -3.51 2.51
N PHE A 142 16.32 -2.59 1.76
CA PHE A 142 16.17 -1.16 2.00
C PHE A 142 14.73 -0.67 1.74
N HIS A 143 14.06 -1.23 0.76
CA HIS A 143 12.65 -0.92 0.50
C HIS A 143 11.77 -1.38 1.66
N SER A 144 11.98 -2.60 2.16
CA SER A 144 11.26 -3.13 3.32
C SER A 144 11.55 -2.32 4.59
N LEU A 145 12.80 -1.84 4.77
CA LEU A 145 13.16 -0.93 5.84
C LEU A 145 12.36 0.37 5.79
N ALA A 146 12.13 0.94 4.60
CA ALA A 146 11.30 2.14 4.45
C ALA A 146 9.87 1.90 4.96
N GLY A 147 9.27 0.74 4.66
CA GLY A 147 7.98 0.35 5.24
C GLY A 147 8.04 0.17 6.77
N GLY A 148 9.09 -0.45 7.29
CA GLY A 148 9.32 -0.59 8.73
C GLY A 148 9.39 0.77 9.45
N ILE A 149 10.10 1.74 8.87
CA ILE A 149 10.14 3.12 9.37
C ILE A 149 8.74 3.75 9.34
N GLY A 150 7.96 3.53 8.28
CA GLY A 150 6.56 3.96 8.19
C GLY A 150 5.71 3.41 9.35
N GLY A 151 5.87 2.12 9.68
CA GLY A 151 5.22 1.50 10.82
C GLY A 151 5.66 2.10 12.16
N MET A 152 6.95 2.37 12.33
CA MET A 152 7.47 3.02 13.55
C MET A 152 6.93 4.45 13.71
N VAL A 153 6.87 5.23 12.63
CA VAL A 153 6.30 6.59 12.65
C VAL A 153 4.80 6.55 12.98
N ALA A 154 4.10 5.51 12.53
CA ALA A 154 2.68 5.31 12.83
C ALA A 154 2.40 4.92 14.30
N THR A 155 3.39 4.82 15.17
CA THR A 155 3.21 4.54 16.60
C THR A 155 3.28 5.85 17.42
N ARG A 156 4.19 5.93 18.40
CA ARG A 156 4.33 7.08 19.30
C ARG A 156 4.51 8.43 18.61
N PRO A 157 5.30 8.57 17.52
CA PRO A 157 5.45 9.86 16.85
C PRO A 157 4.12 10.40 16.31
N LEU A 158 3.31 9.55 15.68
CA LEU A 158 2.01 9.95 15.15
C LEU A 158 1.00 10.21 16.27
N ALA A 159 1.01 9.39 17.35
CA ALA A 159 0.19 9.61 18.53
C ALA A 159 0.47 10.99 19.14
N TYR A 160 1.73 11.35 19.34
CA TYR A 160 2.14 12.66 19.86
C TYR A 160 1.71 13.80 18.94
N ALA A 161 1.77 13.61 17.62
CA ALA A 161 1.28 14.61 16.67
C ALA A 161 -0.23 14.87 16.84
N PHE A 162 -1.03 13.83 17.10
CA PHE A 162 -2.48 13.98 17.35
C PHE A 162 -2.80 14.65 18.69
N GLU A 163 -1.91 14.63 19.66
CA GLU A 163 -2.07 15.37 20.93
C GLU A 163 -1.92 16.91 20.74
N ILE A 164 -1.11 17.32 19.77
CA ILE A 164 -0.78 18.75 19.54
C ILE A 164 -1.59 19.34 18.38
N ILE A 165 -1.84 18.55 17.34
CA ILE A 165 -2.43 19.00 16.09
C ILE A 165 -3.74 18.26 15.87
N GLN A 166 -4.78 18.99 15.44
CA GLN A 166 -6.06 18.39 15.11
C GLN A 166 -5.90 17.30 14.03
N TRP A 167 -6.48 16.13 14.25
CA TRP A 167 -6.33 14.96 13.40
C TRP A 167 -6.64 15.19 11.92
N ARG A 168 -7.61 16.09 11.62
CA ARG A 168 -7.94 16.47 10.24
C ARG A 168 -6.77 17.12 9.51
N HIS A 169 -6.03 18.01 10.18
CA HIS A 169 -4.85 18.66 9.58
C HIS A 169 -3.73 17.67 9.30
N ILE A 170 -3.54 16.70 10.19
CA ILE A 170 -2.55 15.63 9.97
C ILE A 170 -2.95 14.77 8.78
N CYS A 171 -4.23 14.42 8.64
CA CYS A 171 -4.73 13.68 7.47
C CYS A 171 -4.56 14.47 6.16
N ILE A 172 -4.81 15.78 6.16
CA ILE A 172 -4.55 16.65 5.00
C ILE A 172 -3.06 16.66 4.67
N PHE A 173 -2.19 16.77 5.67
CA PHE A 173 -0.74 16.73 5.47
C PHE A 173 -0.31 15.38 4.85
N LEU A 174 -0.84 14.26 5.33
CA LEU A 174 -0.58 12.95 4.75
C LEU A 174 -1.12 12.81 3.32
N ALA A 175 -2.26 13.42 3.01
CA ALA A 175 -2.80 13.47 1.65
C ALA A 175 -1.87 14.25 0.71
N ILE A 176 -1.35 15.41 1.16
CA ILE A 176 -0.38 16.21 0.41
C ILE A 176 0.91 15.40 0.18
N LEU A 177 1.41 14.71 1.20
CA LEU A 177 2.61 13.89 1.09
C LEU A 177 2.42 12.72 0.11
N THR A 178 1.23 12.09 0.13
CA THR A 178 0.86 11.05 -0.83
C THR A 178 0.76 11.60 -2.26
N PHE A 179 0.18 12.78 -2.42
CA PHE A 179 0.13 13.48 -3.71
C PHE A 179 1.53 13.86 -4.22
N MET A 180 2.40 14.38 -3.35
CA MET A 180 3.80 14.65 -3.72
C MET A 180 4.52 13.37 -4.16
N THR A 181 4.27 12.25 -3.49
CA THR A 181 4.83 10.95 -3.87
C THR A 181 4.35 10.52 -5.25
N LEU A 182 3.07 10.72 -5.58
CA LEU A 182 2.51 10.49 -6.91
C LEU A 182 3.22 11.36 -7.96
N VAL A 183 3.41 12.64 -7.67
CA VAL A 183 4.11 13.60 -8.56
C VAL A 183 5.56 13.16 -8.77
N LEU A 184 6.28 12.80 -7.71
CA LEU A 184 7.65 12.30 -7.80
C LEU A 184 7.72 11.02 -8.66
N LEU A 185 6.78 10.10 -8.47
CA LEU A 185 6.71 8.87 -9.25
C LEU A 185 6.42 9.15 -10.72
N TYR A 186 5.56 10.11 -11.02
CA TYR A 186 5.23 10.50 -12.39
C TYR A 186 6.41 11.12 -13.12
N PHE A 187 7.20 11.99 -12.48
CA PHE A 187 8.28 12.72 -13.14
C PHE A 187 9.63 12.00 -13.08
N LEU A 188 9.94 11.28 -12.01
CA LEU A 188 11.27 10.69 -11.82
C LEU A 188 11.39 9.28 -12.38
N VAL A 189 10.31 8.48 -12.33
CA VAL A 189 10.37 7.09 -12.78
C VAL A 189 10.16 7.03 -14.29
N PRO A 190 11.07 6.40 -15.06
CA PRO A 190 10.91 6.25 -16.50
C PRO A 190 9.74 5.32 -16.83
N LYS A 191 9.12 5.56 -17.98
CA LYS A 191 8.05 4.70 -18.49
C LYS A 191 8.58 3.28 -18.75
N SER A 192 7.76 2.28 -18.43
CA SER A 192 8.10 0.90 -18.72
C SER A 192 8.16 0.65 -20.22
N ASN A 193 9.14 -0.14 -20.68
CA ASN A 193 9.20 -0.58 -22.08
C ASN A 193 8.03 -1.48 -22.48
N LEU A 194 7.26 -1.99 -21.48
CA LEU A 194 6.04 -2.78 -21.71
C LEU A 194 4.93 -1.91 -22.30
N ASN A 195 4.92 -0.61 -22.03
CA ASN A 195 3.90 0.34 -22.50
C ASN A 195 3.91 0.57 -24.03
N ASN A 196 4.96 0.13 -24.75
CA ASN A 196 5.04 0.18 -26.20
C ASN A 196 4.30 -0.98 -26.90
N LYS A 197 3.87 -2.01 -26.16
CA LYS A 197 2.96 -3.03 -26.68
C LYS A 197 1.52 -2.55 -26.51
N LYS A 198 0.78 -2.44 -27.61
CA LYS A 198 -0.69 -2.34 -27.54
C LYS A 198 -1.20 -3.62 -26.91
N VAL A 199 -1.55 -3.56 -25.62
CA VAL A 199 -2.16 -4.68 -24.92
C VAL A 199 -3.51 -4.94 -25.56
N SER A 200 -3.69 -6.12 -26.12
CA SER A 200 -4.96 -6.51 -26.74
C SER A 200 -5.95 -6.99 -25.69
N THR A 201 -7.25 -6.79 -25.94
CA THR A 201 -8.32 -7.30 -25.06
C THR A 201 -8.17 -8.81 -24.76
N PRO A 202 -7.81 -9.67 -25.75
CA PRO A 202 -7.53 -11.08 -25.48
C PRO A 202 -6.39 -11.34 -24.51
N GLU A 203 -5.31 -10.51 -24.52
CA GLU A 203 -4.20 -10.67 -23.58
C GLU A 203 -4.61 -10.38 -22.15
N ILE A 204 -5.47 -9.38 -21.94
CA ILE A 204 -6.03 -9.08 -20.61
C ILE A 204 -6.87 -10.26 -20.12
N ILE A 205 -7.79 -10.75 -20.95
CA ILE A 205 -8.67 -11.88 -20.61
C ILE A 205 -7.84 -13.14 -20.28
N ASN A 206 -6.85 -13.46 -21.12
CA ASN A 206 -5.98 -14.61 -20.91
C ASN A 206 -5.17 -14.50 -19.61
N SER A 207 -4.71 -13.29 -19.25
CA SER A 207 -3.99 -13.06 -17.99
C SER A 207 -4.88 -13.29 -16.78
N PHE A 208 -6.12 -12.79 -16.81
CA PHE A 208 -7.10 -13.09 -15.76
C PHE A 208 -7.46 -14.57 -15.68
N GLN A 209 -7.69 -15.22 -16.83
CA GLN A 209 -7.98 -16.66 -16.88
C GLN A 209 -6.82 -17.48 -16.30
N SER A 210 -5.57 -17.16 -16.65
CA SER A 210 -4.40 -17.83 -16.11
C SER A 210 -4.29 -17.67 -14.60
N MET A 211 -4.61 -16.50 -14.07
CA MET A 211 -4.65 -16.25 -12.63
C MET A 211 -5.72 -17.11 -11.94
N PHE A 212 -6.93 -17.16 -12.48
CA PHE A 212 -7.99 -18.03 -11.95
C PHE A 212 -7.62 -19.50 -12.02
N HIS A 213 -7.00 -19.92 -13.12
CA HIS A 213 -6.55 -21.31 -13.26
C HIS A 213 -5.49 -21.68 -12.21
N PHE A 214 -4.57 -20.76 -11.92
CA PHE A 214 -3.58 -20.94 -10.85
C PHE A 214 -4.24 -21.10 -9.47
N CYS A 215 -5.30 -20.30 -9.17
CA CYS A 215 -6.06 -20.43 -7.93
C CYS A 215 -6.81 -21.77 -7.80
N LEU A 216 -7.09 -22.44 -8.91
CA LEU A 216 -7.74 -23.76 -8.91
C LEU A 216 -6.74 -24.92 -8.79
N GLU A 217 -5.44 -24.66 -8.91
CA GLU A 217 -4.42 -25.70 -8.82
C GLU A 217 -4.28 -26.23 -7.38
N SER A 218 -4.31 -27.56 -7.23
CA SER A 218 -4.21 -28.22 -5.93
C SER A 218 -2.94 -27.87 -5.16
N ARG A 219 -1.82 -27.64 -5.86
CA ARG A 219 -0.53 -27.23 -5.25
C ARG A 219 -0.60 -25.89 -4.57
N PHE A 220 -1.40 -24.95 -5.11
CA PHE A 220 -1.65 -23.66 -4.48
C PHE A 220 -2.27 -23.84 -3.10
N TRP A 221 -3.30 -24.70 -2.99
CA TRP A 221 -4.01 -24.92 -1.74
C TRP A 221 -3.24 -25.74 -0.69
N MET A 222 -2.12 -26.37 -1.04
CA MET A 222 -1.21 -26.95 -0.05
C MET A 222 -0.42 -25.88 0.74
N VAL A 223 -0.10 -24.76 0.11
CA VAL A 223 0.73 -23.69 0.71
C VAL A 223 -0.09 -22.50 1.18
N ALA A 224 -1.18 -22.18 0.48
CA ALA A 224 -2.03 -21.03 0.76
C ALA A 224 -2.54 -20.93 2.20
N PRO A 225 -3.04 -21.98 2.88
CA PRO A 225 -3.53 -21.90 4.25
C PRO A 225 -2.47 -21.43 5.25
N ILE A 226 -1.23 -21.87 5.10
CA ILE A 226 -0.11 -21.49 5.98
C ILE A 226 0.17 -19.99 5.81
N ILE A 227 0.25 -19.50 4.57
CA ILE A 227 0.51 -18.11 4.28
C ILE A 227 -0.65 -17.23 4.72
N ILE A 228 -1.90 -17.63 4.42
CA ILE A 228 -3.11 -16.89 4.80
C ILE A 228 -3.19 -16.77 6.33
N THR A 229 -3.00 -17.87 7.05
CA THR A 229 -3.07 -17.87 8.51
C THR A 229 -1.97 -17.02 9.14
N SER A 230 -0.71 -17.18 8.71
CA SER A 230 0.41 -16.42 9.27
C SER A 230 0.28 -14.91 9.01
N GLN A 231 -0.08 -14.53 7.79
CA GLN A 231 -0.29 -13.12 7.44
C GLN A 231 -1.55 -12.55 8.10
N GLY A 232 -2.63 -13.34 8.15
CA GLY A 232 -3.87 -12.94 8.81
C GLY A 232 -3.67 -12.65 10.30
N VAL A 233 -2.97 -13.51 11.02
CA VAL A 233 -2.62 -13.29 12.43
C VAL A 233 -1.73 -12.07 12.59
N MET A 234 -0.68 -11.93 11.77
CA MET A 234 0.23 -10.79 11.82
C MET A 234 -0.48 -9.46 11.57
N PHE A 235 -1.30 -9.37 10.53
CA PHE A 235 -2.04 -8.14 10.22
C PHE A 235 -3.10 -7.83 11.27
N SER A 236 -3.85 -8.83 11.74
CA SER A 236 -4.84 -8.64 12.81
C SER A 236 -4.18 -8.11 14.09
N TYR A 237 -3.05 -8.67 14.49
CA TYR A 237 -2.31 -8.20 15.65
C TYR A 237 -1.81 -6.76 15.45
N LEU A 238 -1.10 -6.47 14.35
CA LEU A 238 -0.50 -5.16 14.12
C LEU A 238 -1.51 -4.03 13.90
N TYR A 239 -2.60 -4.29 13.17
CA TYR A 239 -3.54 -3.24 12.77
C TYR A 239 -4.74 -3.08 13.71
N LEU A 240 -5.04 -4.08 14.55
CA LEU A 240 -6.22 -4.05 15.42
C LEU A 240 -5.86 -4.12 16.91
N TRP A 241 -4.98 -5.03 17.29
CA TRP A 241 -4.82 -5.40 18.70
C TRP A 241 -3.60 -4.83 19.42
N VAL A 242 -2.52 -4.49 18.68
CA VAL A 242 -1.29 -4.02 19.32
C VAL A 242 -1.49 -2.72 20.11
N GLY A 243 -2.28 -1.79 19.59
CA GLY A 243 -2.57 -0.52 20.26
C GLY A 243 -3.34 -0.71 21.57
N PRO A 244 -4.54 -1.32 21.58
CA PRO A 244 -5.29 -1.63 22.78
C PRO A 244 -4.48 -2.47 23.79
N TRP A 245 -3.81 -3.52 23.32
CA TRP A 245 -3.01 -4.38 24.19
C TRP A 245 -1.88 -3.63 24.92
N MET A 246 -1.14 -2.78 24.20
CA MET A 246 -0.08 -1.96 24.78
C MET A 246 -0.61 -0.98 25.83
N ARG A 247 -1.81 -0.46 25.63
CA ARG A 247 -2.43 0.45 26.61
C ARG A 247 -2.88 -0.25 27.87
N ASP A 248 -3.38 -1.50 27.76
CA ASP A 248 -4.00 -2.21 28.87
C ASP A 248 -2.97 -3.04 29.68
N VAL A 249 -1.79 -3.35 29.12
CA VAL A 249 -0.78 -4.24 29.72
C VAL A 249 0.55 -3.54 29.99
N ALA A 250 0.86 -2.45 29.32
CA ALA A 250 2.11 -1.70 29.47
C ALA A 250 1.89 -0.34 30.14
#